data_7408ce167a4931f65513190ab30f5f62
#
_entry.id   7408ce167a4931f65513190ab30f5f62
#
_cell.length_a   1.000
_cell.length_b   1.000
_cell.length_c   1.000
_cell.angle_alpha   90.00
_cell.angle_beta   90.00
_cell.angle_gamma   90.00
#
_symmetry.space_group_name_H-M   'P 1'
#
loop_
_entity.id
_entity.type
_entity.pdbx_description
1 polymer ?
#
loop_
_entity_poly.entity_id
_entity_poly.type
_entity_poly.pdbx_seq_one_letter_code
_entity_poly.pdbx_strand_id
1 'polypeptide(L)'
;MRPVFKLNSLLFFSFISINSFSQAVDKASLAKETEKIYYYSFSGVLNPDNIEMIKEEILRMQFVTEVKIEYKAEKALGQVRLIAKEYYTNNDTDFEFSIYNLKMLLIRNNLMPSEYKFEVVSK
;
A
#
# COMPACT_ATOMS: atom_id res chain seq x y z
N MET A 1 -11.09 -8.37 14.79
CA MET A 1 -11.13 -8.50 15.11
C MET A 1 -10.97 -8.68 15.06
N ARG A 2 -11.24 -8.35 14.41
CA ARG A 2 -11.42 -8.42 14.45
C ARG A 2 -11.52 -8.63 14.22
N PRO A 3 -11.80 -8.54 13.86
CA PRO A 3 -11.94 -8.72 13.70
C PRO A 3 -12.01 -9.01 13.18
N VAL A 4 -12.27 -8.81 12.82
CA VAL A 4 -12.43 -9.01 12.67
C VAL A 4 -12.46 -9.29 12.21
N PHE A 5 -12.62 -9.24 11.80
CA PHE A 5 -12.79 -9.57 11.76
C PHE A 5 -12.96 -9.85 11.72
N LYS A 6 -13.26 -9.35 11.36
CA LYS A 6 -13.48 -9.69 11.50
C LYS A 6 -13.81 -10.05 11.38
N LEU A 7 -14.07 -10.03 10.87
CA LEU A 7 -14.35 -10.45 10.97
C LEU A 7 -14.53 -10.70 10.87
N ASN A 8 -14.87 -10.52 10.48
CA ASN A 8 -15.11 -10.81 10.62
C ASN A 8 -15.38 -10.85 10.37
N SER A 9 -15.74 -10.73 9.87
CA SER A 9 -16.07 -10.87 9.89
C SER A 9 -16.32 -11.05 9.63
N LEU A 10 -16.78 -11.00 9.27
CA LEU A 10 -17.08 -11.24 9.22
C LEU A 10 -17.51 -11.45 8.97
N LEU A 11 -18.07 -11.44 8.71
CA LEU A 11 -18.46 -11.64 8.63
C LEU A 11 -18.88 -11.73 8.18
N PHE A 12 -19.27 -11.75 7.78
CA PHE A 12 -19.62 -11.86 7.55
C PHE A 12 -19.85 -12.07 7.00
N PHE A 13 -20.30 -12.04 6.64
CA PHE A 13 -20.59 -12.35 6.27
C PHE A 13 -20.83 -12.84 5.68
N SER A 14 -21.50 -12.71 5.55
CA SER A 14 -21.72 -13.36 5.08
C SER A 14 -21.89 -13.76 4.36
N PHE A 15 -22.62 -13.97 3.70
CA PHE A 15 -22.72 -14.57 2.91
C PHE A 15 -22.98 -14.65 2.01
N ILE A 16 -23.81 -14.42 1.90
CA ILE A 16 -23.84 -14.07 0.75
C ILE A 16 -24.24 -14.78 -0.52
N SER A 17 -24.78 -14.17 -1.41
CA SER A 17 -25.20 -14.85 -2.57
C SER A 17 -24.03 -15.50 -3.27
N ILE A 18 -24.02 -16.75 -3.19
CA ILE A 18 -22.85 -17.49 -3.40
C ILE A 18 -22.60 -17.83 -4.85
N ASN A 19 -23.66 -17.85 -5.66
CA ASN A 19 -23.50 -18.29 -7.04
C ASN A 19 -22.77 -17.30 -7.91
N SER A 20 -23.20 -16.06 -7.94
CA SER A 20 -22.47 -15.06 -8.70
C SER A 20 -21.13 -14.83 -8.06
N PHE A 21 -21.04 -15.14 -6.79
CA PHE A 21 -19.82 -14.97 -6.05
C PHE A 21 -18.77 -16.01 -6.43
N SER A 22 -19.19 -17.21 -6.76
CA SER A 22 -18.24 -18.26 -7.09
C SER A 22 -17.50 -17.96 -8.39
N GLN A 23 -18.13 -17.26 -9.32
CA GLN A 23 -17.41 -16.84 -10.51
C GLN A 23 -16.35 -15.81 -10.20
N ALA A 24 -16.65 -14.91 -9.29
CA ALA A 24 -15.66 -13.93 -8.86
C ALA A 24 -14.52 -14.63 -8.13
N VAL A 25 -14.85 -15.65 -7.35
CA VAL A 25 -13.82 -16.41 -6.66
C VAL A 25 -12.92 -17.13 -7.64
N ASP A 26 -13.50 -17.72 -8.68
CA ASP A 26 -12.69 -18.39 -9.69
C ASP A 26 -11.74 -17.41 -10.37
N LYS A 27 -12.24 -16.22 -10.66
CA LYS A 27 -11.41 -15.20 -11.27
C LYS A 27 -10.32 -14.77 -10.31
N ALA A 28 -10.66 -14.61 -9.05
CA ALA A 28 -9.68 -14.21 -8.05
C ALA A 28 -8.62 -15.27 -7.86
N SER A 29 -9.00 -16.55 -7.99
CA SER A 29 -8.03 -17.62 -7.81
C SER A 29 -7.03 -17.68 -8.94
N LEU A 30 -7.33 -17.06 -10.08
CA LEU A 30 -6.39 -16.95 -11.19
C LEU A 30 -5.44 -15.78 -11.02
N ALA A 31 -5.74 -14.88 -10.11
CA ALA A 31 -4.88 -13.73 -9.86
C ALA A 31 -3.69 -14.18 -9.03
N LYS A 32 -2.52 -13.72 -9.44
CA LYS A 32 -1.31 -14.01 -8.70
C LYS A 32 -1.06 -12.89 -7.72
N GLU A 33 -1.07 -13.20 -6.43
CA GLU A 33 -0.77 -12.21 -5.40
C GLU A 33 0.73 -12.06 -5.28
N THR A 34 1.18 -10.83 -5.27
CA THR A 34 2.58 -10.50 -5.14
C THR A 34 2.74 -9.43 -4.08
N GLU A 35 3.66 -9.65 -3.18
CA GLU A 35 3.95 -8.68 -2.14
C GLU A 35 5.24 -7.96 -2.51
N LYS A 36 5.18 -6.63 -2.52
CA LYS A 36 6.33 -5.82 -2.87
C LYS A 36 6.65 -4.84 -1.76
N ILE A 37 7.93 -4.59 -1.58
CA ILE A 37 8.39 -3.55 -0.67
C ILE A 37 8.90 -2.40 -1.52
N TYR A 38 8.31 -1.22 -1.32
CA TYR A 38 8.72 -0.02 -2.04
C TYR A 38 9.52 0.89 -1.13
N TYR A 39 10.58 1.45 -1.68
CA TYR A 39 11.43 2.43 -0.99
C TYR A 39 11.41 3.71 -1.82
N TYR A 40 10.95 4.80 -1.23
CA TYR A 40 10.93 6.07 -1.95
C TYR A 40 11.67 7.10 -1.11
N SER A 41 12.78 7.59 -1.64
CA SER A 41 13.59 8.60 -0.97
C SER A 41 13.06 9.99 -1.26
N PHE A 42 13.21 10.87 -0.31
CA PHE A 42 12.76 12.25 -0.47
C PHE A 42 13.67 13.18 0.32
N SER A 43 13.61 14.45 -0.04
CA SER A 43 14.32 15.48 0.70
C SER A 43 13.34 16.59 1.07
N GLY A 44 13.75 17.43 2.01
CA GLY A 44 12.93 18.54 2.43
C GLY A 44 12.78 18.57 3.94
N VAL A 45 12.28 19.68 4.43
CA VAL A 45 12.07 19.87 5.86
C VAL A 45 10.74 19.24 6.25
N LEU A 46 10.79 18.29 7.15
CA LEU A 46 9.60 17.58 7.59
C LEU A 46 9.47 17.76 9.10
N ASN A 47 8.35 18.36 9.51
CA ASN A 47 8.05 18.52 10.90
C ASN A 47 7.77 17.12 11.50
N PRO A 48 8.45 16.75 12.58
CA PRO A 48 8.20 15.42 13.18
C PRO A 48 6.74 15.19 13.54
N ASP A 49 6.00 16.24 13.87
CA ASP A 49 4.59 16.08 14.18
C ASP A 49 3.78 15.63 12.97
N ASN A 50 4.29 15.85 11.77
CA ASN A 50 3.57 15.48 10.56
C ASN A 50 3.91 14.08 10.07
N ILE A 51 4.91 13.45 10.65
CA ILE A 51 5.33 12.12 10.18
C ILE A 51 4.20 11.11 10.33
N GLU A 52 3.54 11.12 11.49
CA GLU A 52 2.44 10.17 11.71
C GLU A 52 1.28 10.43 10.79
N MET A 53 0.99 11.70 10.52
CA MET A 53 -0.10 12.04 9.61
C MET A 53 0.19 11.54 8.20
N ILE A 54 1.41 11.76 7.74
CA ILE A 54 1.78 11.30 6.40
C ILE A 54 1.76 9.79 6.33
N LYS A 55 2.25 9.13 7.37
CA LYS A 55 2.23 7.68 7.43
C LYS A 55 0.80 7.15 7.31
N GLU A 56 -0.14 7.79 8.01
CA GLU A 56 -1.53 7.36 7.95
C GLU A 56 -2.15 7.59 6.59
N GLU A 57 -1.78 8.70 5.94
CA GLU A 57 -2.27 8.93 4.59
C GLU A 57 -1.79 7.84 3.64
N ILE A 58 -0.54 7.43 3.78
CA ILE A 58 0.00 6.37 2.92
C ILE A 58 -0.70 5.05 3.22
N LEU A 59 -0.97 4.78 4.49
CA LEU A 59 -1.66 3.55 4.85
C LEU A 59 -3.06 3.44 4.25
N ARG A 60 -3.68 4.57 3.95
CA ARG A 60 -5.00 4.56 3.32
C ARG A 60 -4.95 4.36 1.82
N MET A 61 -3.77 4.35 1.23
CA MET A 61 -3.66 4.12 -0.20
C MET A 61 -3.97 2.67 -0.51
N GLN A 62 -4.48 2.45 -1.71
CA GLN A 62 -4.87 1.10 -2.12
C GLN A 62 -3.69 0.16 -2.11
N PHE A 63 -3.92 -1.04 -1.60
CA PHE A 63 -2.98 -2.16 -1.60
C PHE A 63 -1.84 -2.03 -0.61
N VAL A 64 -1.74 -0.90 0.10
CA VAL A 64 -0.70 -0.72 1.10
C VAL A 64 -1.11 -1.43 2.39
N THR A 65 -0.22 -2.23 2.92
CA THR A 65 -0.48 -2.97 4.16
C THR A 65 0.39 -2.51 5.32
N GLU A 66 1.52 -1.88 5.03
CA GLU A 66 2.43 -1.47 6.09
C GLU A 66 3.27 -0.30 5.61
N VAL A 67 3.55 0.65 6.49
CA VAL A 67 4.33 1.84 6.15
C VAL A 67 5.30 2.14 7.27
N LYS A 68 6.51 2.54 6.88
CA LYS A 68 7.50 3.04 7.81
C LYS A 68 8.19 4.23 7.17
N ILE A 69 8.35 5.31 7.94
CA ILE A 69 9.04 6.49 7.46
C ILE A 69 10.26 6.73 8.33
N GLU A 70 11.40 6.84 7.68
CA GLU A 70 12.65 7.20 8.35
C GLU A 70 13.06 8.58 7.88
N TYR A 71 13.42 9.44 8.83
CA TYR A 71 13.74 10.82 8.49
C TYR A 71 14.90 11.30 9.34
N LYS A 72 15.89 11.89 8.69
CA LYS A 72 17.05 12.47 9.35
C LYS A 72 16.97 13.98 9.24
N ALA A 73 16.56 14.61 10.34
CA ALA A 73 16.29 16.04 10.33
C ALA A 73 17.56 16.85 10.01
N GLU A 74 18.70 16.41 10.48
CA GLU A 74 19.93 17.14 10.27
C GLU A 74 20.37 17.19 8.83
N LYS A 75 19.88 16.24 8.01
CA LYS A 75 20.20 16.19 6.59
C LYS A 75 19.01 16.56 5.72
N ALA A 76 17.86 16.73 6.32
CA ALA A 76 16.60 16.96 5.61
C ALA A 76 16.39 15.89 4.54
N LEU A 77 16.65 14.64 4.89
CA LEU A 77 16.51 13.49 4.00
C LEU A 77 15.70 12.42 4.68
N GLY A 78 14.86 11.74 3.90
CA GLY A 78 14.07 10.67 4.44
C GLY A 78 13.76 9.62 3.41
N GLN A 79 13.11 8.56 3.88
CA GLN A 79 12.72 7.46 3.01
C GLN A 79 11.41 6.87 3.52
N VAL A 80 10.48 6.67 2.59
CA VAL A 80 9.27 5.93 2.87
C VAL A 80 9.52 4.48 2.47
N ARG A 81 9.22 3.58 3.39
CA ARG A 81 9.25 2.15 3.12
C ARG A 81 7.85 1.62 3.32
N LEU A 82 7.29 0.99 2.30
CA LEU A 82 5.95 0.45 2.42
C LEU A 82 5.87 -0.92 1.79
N ILE A 83 4.92 -1.68 2.28
CA ILE A 83 4.63 -2.99 1.73
C ILE A 83 3.26 -2.92 1.06
N ALA A 84 3.20 -3.38 -0.18
CA ALA A 84 1.95 -3.40 -0.93
C ALA A 84 1.69 -4.81 -1.43
N LYS A 85 0.43 -5.21 -1.37
CA LYS A 85 -0.02 -6.47 -1.94
C LYS A 85 -0.68 -6.16 -3.27
N GLU A 86 -0.10 -6.71 -4.33
CA GLU A 86 -0.57 -6.45 -5.68
C GLU A 86 -1.04 -7.74 -6.29
N TYR A 87 -1.93 -7.63 -7.26
CA TYR A 87 -2.57 -8.80 -7.87
C TYR A 87 -2.43 -8.70 -9.38
N TYR A 88 -1.89 -9.75 -9.96
CA TYR A 88 -1.66 -9.80 -11.40
C TYR A 88 -2.52 -10.91 -11.99
N THR A 89 -3.24 -10.59 -13.05
CA THR A 89 -4.10 -11.55 -13.73
C THR A 89 -3.57 -11.75 -15.13
N ASN A 90 -4.14 -12.74 -15.83
CA ASN A 90 -3.81 -12.95 -17.23
C ASN A 90 -4.48 -11.91 -18.12
N ASN A 91 -5.37 -11.12 -17.57
CA ASN A 91 -6.00 -10.01 -18.27
C ASN A 91 -5.19 -8.76 -18.06
N ASP A 92 -5.56 -7.71 -18.77
CA ASP A 92 -4.87 -6.44 -18.64
C ASP A 92 -5.19 -5.70 -17.35
N THR A 93 -6.02 -6.29 -16.50
CA THR A 93 -6.47 -5.65 -15.27
C THR A 93 -5.61 -6.09 -14.11
N ASP A 94 -4.47 -5.47 -13.96
CA ASP A 94 -3.63 -5.70 -12.80
C ASP A 94 -4.00 -4.70 -11.72
N PHE A 95 -3.84 -5.13 -10.47
CA PHE A 95 -4.15 -4.28 -9.31
C PHE A 95 -2.84 -3.95 -8.63
N GLU A 96 -2.30 -2.81 -8.97
CA GLU A 96 -0.98 -2.39 -8.52
C GLU A 96 -1.07 -1.14 -7.65
N PHE A 97 -0.13 -1.04 -6.72
CA PHE A 97 0.05 0.18 -5.97
C PHE A 97 0.52 1.29 -6.91
N SER A 98 -0.03 2.49 -6.74
CA SER A 98 0.32 3.62 -7.59
C SER A 98 1.47 4.41 -6.98
N ILE A 99 2.66 4.22 -7.53
CA ILE A 99 3.81 4.98 -7.07
C ILE A 99 3.65 6.47 -7.39
N TYR A 100 2.91 6.77 -8.44
CA TYR A 100 2.64 8.17 -8.79
C TYR A 100 1.85 8.86 -7.68
N ASN A 101 0.86 8.18 -7.11
CA ASN A 101 0.07 8.76 -6.03
C ASN A 101 0.93 9.03 -4.80
N LEU A 102 1.88 8.16 -4.51
CA LEU A 102 2.80 8.40 -3.42
C LEU A 102 3.68 9.61 -3.70
N LYS A 103 4.16 9.71 -4.93
CA LYS A 103 4.96 10.87 -5.32
C LYS A 103 4.19 12.17 -5.10
N MET A 104 2.94 12.19 -5.54
CA MET A 104 2.13 13.39 -5.39
C MET A 104 1.81 13.69 -3.93
N LEU A 105 1.66 12.67 -3.11
CA LEU A 105 1.44 12.88 -1.69
C LEU A 105 2.65 13.55 -1.05
N LEU A 106 3.84 13.11 -1.41
CA LEU A 106 5.05 13.74 -0.88
C LEU A 106 5.15 15.20 -1.32
N ILE A 107 4.84 15.46 -2.59
CA ILE A 107 4.89 16.83 -3.10
C ILE A 107 3.88 17.72 -2.38
N ARG A 108 2.68 17.19 -2.11
CA ARG A 108 1.67 17.98 -1.38
C ARG A 108 2.13 18.35 0.03
N ASN A 109 3.05 17.59 0.57
CA ASN A 109 3.58 17.86 1.89
C ASN A 109 4.91 18.62 1.84
N ASN A 110 5.17 19.27 0.69
CA ASN A 110 6.34 20.10 0.49
C ASN A 110 7.65 19.32 0.58
N LEU A 111 7.59 18.06 0.22
CA LEU A 111 8.75 17.21 0.16
C LEU A 111 9.11 16.98 -1.29
N MET A 112 10.39 16.73 -1.56
CA MET A 112 10.85 16.49 -2.91
C MET A 112 11.21 15.04 -3.07
N PRO A 113 10.36 14.26 -3.76
CA PRO A 113 10.69 12.85 -3.99
C PRO A 113 11.87 12.75 -4.96
N SER A 114 12.75 11.81 -4.70
CA SER A 114 13.90 11.61 -5.55
C SER A 114 13.80 10.30 -6.31
N GLU A 115 14.25 9.21 -5.73
CA GLU A 115 14.27 7.93 -6.43
C GLU A 115 13.48 6.89 -5.65
N TYR A 116 12.91 5.95 -6.39
CA TYR A 116 12.28 4.82 -5.73
C TYR A 116 12.80 3.52 -6.33
N LYS A 117 12.68 2.47 -5.54
CA LYS A 117 12.96 1.11 -5.98
C LYS A 117 12.01 0.18 -5.25
N PHE A 118 11.93 -1.04 -5.74
CA PHE A 118 11.10 -2.01 -5.07
C PHE A 118 11.75 -3.38 -5.11
N GLU A 119 11.32 -4.23 -4.19
CA GLU A 119 11.73 -5.61 -4.10
C GLU A 119 10.50 -6.47 -4.06
N VAL A 120 10.56 -7.62 -4.74
CA VAL A 120 9.48 -8.60 -4.67
C VAL A 120 9.77 -9.52 -3.50
N VAL A 121 8.79 -9.64 -2.62
CA VAL A 121 8.95 -10.54 -1.48
C VAL A 121 8.68 -11.95 -1.96
N SER A 122 9.66 -12.80 -1.76
CA SER A 122 9.54 -14.20 -2.15
C SER A 122 8.56 -14.92 -1.23
N LYS A 123 7.73 -15.73 -1.83
CA LYS A 123 6.78 -16.52 -1.04
C LYS A 123 7.12 -17.99 -1.08
#